data_f5da0b2c7ca047b99a0fe33093dc4099
#
_entry.id   f5da0b2c7ca047b99a0fe33093dc4099
#
_cell.length_a   1.000
_cell.length_b   1.000
_cell.length_c   1.000
_cell.angle_alpha   90.00
_cell.angle_beta   90.00
_cell.angle_gamma   90.00
#
_symmetry.space_group_name_H-M   'P 1'
#
loop_
_entity.id
_entity.type
_entity.pdbx_description
1 polymer ?
#
loop_
_entity_poly.entity_id
_entity_poly.type
_entity_poly.pdbx_seq_one_letter_code
_entity_poly.pdbx_strand_id
1 'polypeptide(L)'
;MKIIYSFLFLFFAYQLNAQQKNTKVHINHTAIYVIDVEKTGNFYSKIIGLDSVPEPFHDGKHIWYKTADHIMLHVIQGANEKKEYYKNQHTCFTAPDFDGFIAKLKEINWSFEDVKGIKNSITTRIDGVHQIWLQDPDGYWIEINDDNY
;
A
#
# COMPACT_ATOMS: atom_id res chain seq x y z
N MET A 1 -20.53 -71.38 -32.87
CA MET A 1 -20.78 -69.90 -32.67
C MET A 1 -20.01 -69.49 -31.43
N LYS A 2 -18.88 -68.80 -31.60
CA LYS A 2 -18.05 -68.30 -30.49
C LYS A 2 -18.33 -66.81 -30.30
N ILE A 3 -18.89 -66.48 -29.12
CA ILE A 3 -19.16 -65.08 -28.76
C ILE A 3 -17.89 -64.54 -28.12
N ILE A 4 -17.29 -63.52 -28.76
CA ILE A 4 -16.12 -62.77 -28.23
C ILE A 4 -16.67 -61.58 -27.47
N TYR A 5 -16.46 -61.52 -26.15
CA TYR A 5 -16.74 -60.36 -25.31
C TYR A 5 -15.54 -59.43 -25.39
N SER A 6 -15.69 -58.30 -26.06
CA SER A 6 -14.72 -57.17 -26.01
C SER A 6 -14.96 -56.41 -24.72
N PHE A 7 -14.02 -56.49 -23.79
CA PHE A 7 -13.97 -55.63 -22.61
C PHE A 7 -13.38 -54.25 -23.01
N LEU A 8 -14.24 -53.26 -23.08
CA LEU A 8 -13.82 -51.88 -23.29
C LEU A 8 -13.35 -51.31 -21.94
N PHE A 9 -12.04 -51.26 -21.71
CA PHE A 9 -11.46 -50.58 -20.56
C PHE A 9 -11.50 -49.07 -20.78
N LEU A 10 -12.48 -48.39 -20.18
CA LEU A 10 -12.53 -46.95 -20.08
C LEU A 10 -11.50 -46.50 -19.03
N PHE A 11 -10.33 -46.08 -19.51
CA PHE A 11 -9.34 -45.33 -18.71
C PHE A 11 -9.91 -43.93 -18.42
N PHE A 12 -10.51 -43.76 -17.26
CA PHE A 12 -10.78 -42.44 -16.68
C PHE A 12 -9.43 -41.86 -16.25
N ALA A 13 -8.82 -41.06 -17.12
CA ALA A 13 -7.69 -40.20 -16.72
C ALA A 13 -8.20 -39.11 -15.78
N TYR A 14 -8.09 -39.33 -14.48
CA TYR A 14 -8.24 -38.29 -13.49
C TYR A 14 -7.10 -37.30 -13.73
N GLN A 15 -7.42 -36.19 -14.34
CA GLN A 15 -6.55 -35.01 -14.37
C GLN A 15 -6.47 -34.49 -12.93
N LEU A 16 -5.47 -34.93 -12.19
CA LEU A 16 -5.06 -34.29 -10.95
C LEU A 16 -4.48 -32.94 -11.33
N ASN A 17 -5.34 -31.93 -11.37
CA ASN A 17 -4.89 -30.54 -11.32
C ASN A 17 -4.19 -30.34 -9.97
N ALA A 18 -2.92 -30.70 -9.91
CA ALA A 18 -2.05 -30.29 -8.82
C ALA A 18 -1.96 -28.77 -8.90
N GLN A 19 -2.79 -28.09 -8.11
CA GLN A 19 -2.74 -26.65 -7.94
C GLN A 19 -1.33 -26.32 -7.45
N GLN A 20 -0.49 -25.80 -8.35
CA GLN A 20 0.90 -25.50 -8.05
C GLN A 20 0.90 -24.45 -6.94
N LYS A 21 1.23 -24.89 -5.73
CA LYS A 21 1.27 -24.03 -4.56
C LYS A 21 2.28 -22.91 -4.85
N ASN A 22 1.81 -21.69 -4.92
CA ASN A 22 2.71 -20.54 -5.06
C ASN A 22 3.64 -20.50 -3.85
N THR A 23 4.93 -20.78 -4.07
CA THR A 23 5.96 -20.81 -3.01
C THR A 23 6.75 -19.50 -2.94
N LYS A 24 6.47 -18.54 -3.81
CA LYS A 24 7.15 -17.24 -3.79
C LYS A 24 6.62 -16.40 -2.63
N VAL A 25 7.56 -15.81 -1.88
CA VAL A 25 7.19 -14.81 -0.89
C VAL A 25 6.65 -13.55 -1.59
N HIS A 26 5.70 -12.89 -0.96
CA HIS A 26 5.12 -11.64 -1.44
C HIS A 26 4.89 -10.71 -0.26
N ILE A 27 4.79 -9.42 -0.54
CA ILE A 27 4.48 -8.44 0.48
C ILE A 27 3.05 -8.68 1.01
N ASN A 28 2.89 -8.67 2.33
CA ASN A 28 1.61 -8.81 3.00
C ASN A 28 1.19 -7.48 3.64
N HIS A 29 2.11 -6.85 4.36
CA HIS A 29 1.88 -5.54 4.96
C HIS A 29 3.21 -4.81 5.18
N THR A 30 3.10 -3.50 5.37
CA THR A 30 4.13 -2.66 5.98
C THR A 30 3.62 -2.14 7.32
N ALA A 31 4.51 -1.83 8.24
CA ALA A 31 4.14 -1.26 9.53
C ALA A 31 4.91 0.02 9.81
N ILE A 32 4.24 1.00 10.40
CA ILE A 32 4.84 2.21 10.93
C ILE A 32 4.57 2.29 12.44
N TYR A 33 5.57 2.76 13.18
CA TYR A 33 5.51 2.87 14.63
C TYR A 33 5.41 4.34 15.02
N VAL A 34 4.28 4.73 15.64
CA VAL A 34 3.87 6.13 15.76
C VAL A 34 3.67 6.54 17.22
N ILE A 35 3.74 7.85 17.47
CA ILE A 35 3.53 8.42 18.80
C ILE A 35 2.04 8.44 19.15
N ASP A 36 1.21 8.85 18.19
CA ASP A 36 -0.23 9.04 18.36
C ASP A 36 -0.96 8.38 17.18
N VAL A 37 -1.62 7.25 17.50
CA VAL A 37 -2.32 6.43 16.50
C VAL A 37 -3.51 7.18 15.87
N GLU A 38 -4.22 8.01 16.62
CA GLU A 38 -5.37 8.75 16.10
C GLU A 38 -4.92 9.87 15.16
N LYS A 39 -3.88 10.62 15.54
CA LYS A 39 -3.34 11.69 14.71
C LYS A 39 -2.81 11.15 13.38
N THR A 40 -2.02 10.09 13.44
CA THR A 40 -1.44 9.49 12.24
C THR A 40 -2.48 8.71 11.44
N GLY A 41 -3.42 8.05 12.12
CA GLY A 41 -4.56 7.43 11.47
C GLY A 41 -5.43 8.44 10.70
N ASN A 42 -5.73 9.59 11.30
CA ASN A 42 -6.45 10.67 10.60
C ASN A 42 -5.71 11.18 9.36
N PHE A 43 -4.38 11.21 9.38
CA PHE A 43 -3.60 11.55 8.20
C PHE A 43 -3.80 10.54 7.08
N TYR A 44 -3.65 9.24 7.36
CA TYR A 44 -3.80 8.20 6.33
C TYR A 44 -5.24 8.08 5.80
N SER A 45 -6.25 8.24 6.65
CA SER A 45 -7.65 8.18 6.21
C SER A 45 -8.11 9.45 5.52
N LYS A 46 -7.81 10.64 6.05
CA LYS A 46 -8.38 11.90 5.55
C LYS A 46 -7.52 12.59 4.50
N ILE A 47 -6.19 12.48 4.60
CA ILE A 47 -5.27 13.14 3.66
C ILE A 47 -4.91 12.20 2.53
N ILE A 48 -4.37 11.02 2.84
CA ILE A 48 -4.03 10.02 1.82
C ILE A 48 -5.30 9.39 1.22
N GLY A 49 -6.35 9.15 2.04
CA GLY A 49 -7.61 8.61 1.57
C GLY A 49 -7.70 7.08 1.67
N LEU A 50 -6.94 6.45 2.57
CA LEU A 50 -6.98 5.00 2.75
C LEU A 50 -8.19 4.57 3.59
N ASP A 51 -8.80 3.45 3.21
CA ASP A 51 -9.87 2.81 3.95
C ASP A 51 -9.32 1.97 5.10
N SER A 52 -9.82 2.21 6.32
CA SER A 52 -9.48 1.37 7.46
C SER A 52 -10.18 0.01 7.37
N VAL A 53 -9.51 -1.03 7.87
CA VAL A 53 -10.04 -2.39 7.96
C VAL A 53 -10.01 -2.87 9.41
N PRO A 54 -10.85 -3.85 9.80
CA PRO A 54 -10.82 -4.41 11.14
C PRO A 54 -9.44 -4.99 11.49
N GLU A 55 -8.98 -4.70 12.70
CA GLU A 55 -7.76 -5.25 13.28
C GLU A 55 -8.12 -6.17 14.46
N PRO A 56 -7.33 -7.20 14.78
CA PRO A 56 -7.73 -8.24 15.75
C PRO A 56 -7.41 -7.89 17.22
N PHE A 57 -6.65 -6.84 17.51
CA PHE A 57 -6.15 -6.56 18.87
C PHE A 57 -7.18 -5.82 19.71
N HIS A 58 -7.95 -4.91 19.12
CA HIS A 58 -8.99 -4.09 19.79
C HIS A 58 -8.48 -3.36 21.04
N ASP A 59 -7.20 -2.96 21.03
CA ASP A 59 -6.52 -2.34 22.18
C ASP A 59 -6.40 -0.80 22.07
N GLY A 60 -6.94 -0.23 20.98
CA GLY A 60 -6.88 1.20 20.70
C GLY A 60 -5.50 1.72 20.29
N LYS A 61 -4.53 0.82 20.06
CA LYS A 61 -3.16 1.16 19.66
C LYS A 61 -2.82 0.77 18.23
N HIS A 62 -3.76 0.19 17.53
CA HIS A 62 -3.58 -0.30 16.15
C HIS A 62 -4.66 0.27 15.25
N ILE A 63 -4.28 0.68 14.04
CA ILE A 63 -5.20 0.94 12.93
C ILE A 63 -4.60 0.28 11.69
N TRP A 64 -5.41 -0.48 10.97
CA TRP A 64 -5.01 -1.11 9.73
C TRP A 64 -5.72 -0.47 8.54
N TYR A 65 -4.98 -0.24 7.47
CA TYR A 65 -5.48 0.34 6.22
C TYR A 65 -5.23 -0.62 5.07
N LYS A 66 -6.22 -0.76 4.19
CA LYS A 66 -6.03 -1.43 2.91
C LYS A 66 -5.27 -0.50 1.97
N THR A 67 -4.14 -0.96 1.42
CA THR A 67 -3.35 -0.21 0.41
C THR A 67 -3.48 -0.81 -0.98
N ALA A 68 -3.67 -2.14 -1.07
CA ALA A 68 -3.94 -2.87 -2.30
C ALA A 68 -4.66 -4.18 -1.96
N ASP A 69 -4.98 -5.00 -2.97
CA ASP A 69 -5.53 -6.32 -2.71
C ASP A 69 -4.51 -7.16 -1.92
N HIS A 70 -4.94 -7.61 -0.74
CA HIS A 70 -4.14 -8.40 0.20
C HIS A 70 -2.87 -7.72 0.74
N ILE A 71 -2.74 -6.38 0.60
CA ILE A 71 -1.63 -5.61 1.17
C ILE A 71 -2.18 -4.54 2.09
N MET A 72 -1.59 -4.41 3.28
CA MET A 72 -2.04 -3.48 4.31
C MET A 72 -0.91 -2.57 4.80
N LEU A 73 -1.29 -1.41 5.32
CA LEU A 73 -0.47 -0.57 6.18
C LEU A 73 -0.97 -0.71 7.62
N HIS A 74 -0.09 -1.10 8.53
CA HIS A 74 -0.37 -1.14 9.96
C HIS A 74 0.22 0.09 10.64
N VAL A 75 -0.63 0.90 11.27
CA VAL A 75 -0.23 2.03 12.12
C VAL A 75 -0.28 1.55 13.57
N ILE A 76 0.86 1.57 14.26
CA ILE A 76 1.02 0.98 15.60
C ILE A 76 1.54 2.05 16.56
N GLN A 77 0.78 2.34 17.62
CA GLN A 77 1.20 3.29 18.65
C GLN A 77 2.20 2.68 19.62
N GLY A 78 3.18 3.46 20.01
CA GLY A 78 4.15 3.09 21.05
C GLY A 78 5.49 3.79 20.91
N ALA A 79 5.70 4.56 19.85
CA ALA A 79 6.89 5.41 19.73
C ALA A 79 6.85 6.51 20.79
N ASN A 80 8.00 6.81 21.38
CA ASN A 80 8.16 7.84 22.42
C ASN A 80 8.79 9.13 21.87
N GLU A 81 9.29 9.09 20.65
CA GLU A 81 9.91 10.24 19.98
C GLU A 81 9.75 10.14 18.45
N LYS A 82 9.73 11.30 17.80
CA LYS A 82 9.78 11.41 16.35
C LYS A 82 11.21 11.17 15.87
N LYS A 83 11.35 10.39 14.81
CA LYS A 83 12.65 10.12 14.17
C LYS A 83 12.81 10.89 12.86
N GLU A 84 14.05 11.15 12.49
CA GLU A 84 14.39 11.62 11.16
C GLU A 84 14.60 10.43 10.23
N TYR A 85 13.90 10.42 9.12
CA TYR A 85 14.01 9.38 8.09
C TYR A 85 14.61 9.95 6.81
N TYR A 86 15.39 9.14 6.11
CA TYR A 86 15.87 9.51 4.78
C TYR A 86 14.70 9.56 3.80
N LYS A 87 14.60 10.64 3.00
CA LYS A 87 13.53 10.80 1.98
C LYS A 87 13.48 9.60 1.00
N ASN A 88 14.62 9.04 0.65
CA ASN A 88 14.67 7.88 -0.24
C ASN A 88 14.16 6.57 0.40
N GLN A 89 13.88 6.59 1.71
CA GLN A 89 13.22 5.50 2.42
C GLN A 89 11.74 5.92 2.63
N HIS A 90 10.93 5.70 1.62
CA HIS A 90 9.54 6.16 1.59
C HIS A 90 8.57 5.05 1.16
N THR A 91 7.30 5.26 1.48
CA THR A 91 6.19 4.54 0.87
C THR A 91 5.62 5.39 -0.26
N CYS A 92 5.40 4.80 -1.42
CA CYS A 92 4.81 5.49 -2.55
C CYS A 92 3.34 5.09 -2.73
N PHE A 93 2.48 6.08 -2.98
CA PHE A 93 1.10 5.90 -3.41
C PHE A 93 0.87 6.59 -4.74
N THR A 94 0.10 5.97 -5.62
CA THR A 94 -0.37 6.60 -6.85
C THR A 94 -1.67 7.35 -6.57
N ALA A 95 -1.75 8.60 -7.03
CA ALA A 95 -2.96 9.41 -7.02
C ALA A 95 -3.50 9.52 -8.45
N PRO A 96 -4.60 8.83 -8.80
CA PRO A 96 -5.18 8.90 -10.14
C PRO A 96 -5.63 10.32 -10.54
N ASP A 97 -6.05 11.14 -9.56
CA ASP A 97 -6.28 12.58 -9.70
C ASP A 97 -5.17 13.34 -8.94
N PHE A 98 -3.99 13.37 -9.52
CA PHE A 98 -2.81 14.00 -8.91
C PHE A 98 -3.01 15.50 -8.70
N ASP A 99 -3.59 16.19 -9.67
CA ASP A 99 -3.84 17.64 -9.57
C ASP A 99 -4.87 17.97 -8.49
N GLY A 100 -5.94 17.17 -8.37
CA GLY A 100 -6.92 17.28 -7.29
C GLY A 100 -6.29 17.00 -5.92
N PHE A 101 -5.37 16.02 -5.83
CA PHE A 101 -4.63 15.76 -4.60
C PHE A 101 -3.75 16.94 -4.19
N ILE A 102 -3.02 17.56 -5.14
CA ILE A 102 -2.23 18.77 -4.91
C ILE A 102 -3.10 19.94 -4.46
N ALA A 103 -4.26 20.14 -5.10
CA ALA A 103 -5.19 21.20 -4.72
C ALA A 103 -5.68 21.03 -3.27
N LYS A 104 -6.03 19.79 -2.88
CA LYS A 104 -6.42 19.43 -1.51
C LYS A 104 -5.31 19.74 -0.50
N LEU A 105 -4.05 19.38 -0.77
CA LEU A 105 -2.93 19.68 0.13
C LEU A 105 -2.76 21.18 0.34
N LYS A 106 -2.89 21.96 -0.73
CA LYS A 106 -2.81 23.43 -0.66
C LYS A 106 -3.96 24.04 0.15
N GLU A 107 -5.18 23.55 -0.04
CA GLU A 107 -6.37 23.99 0.69
C GLU A 107 -6.23 23.79 2.20
N ILE A 108 -5.72 22.63 2.63
CA ILE A 108 -5.50 22.33 4.05
C ILE A 108 -4.15 22.82 4.58
N ASN A 109 -3.36 23.53 3.77
CA ASN A 109 -2.00 24.00 4.11
C ASN A 109 -1.05 22.87 4.55
N TRP A 110 -1.19 21.65 3.98
CA TRP A 110 -0.27 20.56 4.25
C TRP A 110 0.99 20.71 3.39
N SER A 111 2.15 20.70 4.05
CA SER A 111 3.43 20.92 3.36
C SER A 111 3.82 19.70 2.53
N PHE A 112 4.21 19.95 1.29
CA PHE A 112 4.86 18.97 0.40
C PHE A 112 6.06 19.62 -0.30
N GLU A 113 6.89 18.82 -0.94
CA GLU A 113 8.11 19.31 -1.62
C GLU A 113 8.46 18.41 -2.81
N ASP A 114 9.35 18.89 -3.66
CA ASP A 114 9.93 18.10 -4.74
C ASP A 114 11.11 17.24 -4.27
N VAL A 115 11.75 16.51 -5.20
CA VAL A 115 12.91 15.66 -4.89
C VAL A 115 14.08 16.44 -4.28
N LYS A 116 14.21 17.72 -4.61
CA LYS A 116 15.28 18.61 -4.11
C LYS A 116 14.95 19.29 -2.79
N GLY A 117 13.74 19.09 -2.25
CA GLY A 117 13.27 19.74 -1.03
C GLY A 117 12.68 21.14 -1.25
N ILE A 118 12.35 21.51 -2.48
CA ILE A 118 11.71 22.79 -2.76
C ILE A 118 10.22 22.69 -2.41
N LYS A 119 9.79 23.45 -1.42
CA LYS A 119 8.41 23.44 -0.93
C LYS A 119 7.40 23.84 -2.01
N ASN A 120 6.26 23.15 -1.98
CA ASN A 120 5.13 23.37 -2.89
C ASN A 120 5.50 23.21 -4.38
N SER A 121 6.55 22.44 -4.66
CA SER A 121 7.07 22.15 -6.00
C SER A 121 6.82 20.68 -6.36
N ILE A 122 6.70 20.42 -7.65
CA ILE A 122 6.47 19.09 -8.23
C ILE A 122 7.71 18.71 -9.01
N THR A 123 8.16 17.47 -8.87
CA THR A 123 9.18 16.87 -9.73
C THR A 123 8.52 16.20 -10.92
N THR A 124 9.04 16.43 -12.13
CA THR A 124 8.76 15.58 -13.28
C THR A 124 9.95 14.64 -13.46
N ARG A 125 9.68 13.33 -13.39
CA ARG A 125 10.68 12.27 -13.65
C ARG A 125 11.07 12.24 -15.12
N ILE A 126 12.19 11.57 -15.42
CA ILE A 126 12.69 11.44 -16.79
C ILE A 126 11.71 10.69 -17.74
N ASP A 127 10.86 9.85 -17.19
CA ASP A 127 9.79 9.11 -17.87
C ASP A 127 8.46 9.86 -17.96
N GLY A 128 8.43 11.11 -17.45
CA GLY A 128 7.27 12.00 -17.52
C GLY A 128 6.35 11.95 -16.31
N VAL A 129 6.54 11.01 -15.37
CA VAL A 129 5.74 10.91 -14.15
C VAL A 129 5.95 12.13 -13.26
N HIS A 130 4.86 12.70 -12.75
CA HIS A 130 4.88 13.76 -11.75
C HIS A 130 4.86 13.15 -10.35
N GLN A 131 5.63 13.77 -9.44
CA GLN A 131 5.72 13.27 -8.08
C GLN A 131 6.03 14.38 -7.08
N ILE A 132 5.53 14.19 -5.86
CA ILE A 132 5.84 15.01 -4.69
C ILE A 132 6.20 14.12 -3.50
N TRP A 133 6.83 14.74 -2.50
CA TRP A 133 7.07 14.12 -1.20
C TRP A 133 6.42 14.93 -0.10
N LEU A 134 5.82 14.22 0.86
CA LEU A 134 5.31 14.79 2.11
C LEU A 134 5.68 13.88 3.27
N GLN A 135 5.55 14.39 4.48
CA GLN A 135 5.74 13.60 5.68
C GLN A 135 4.42 13.41 6.41
N ASP A 136 4.25 12.22 6.99
CA ASP A 136 3.19 11.99 7.96
C ASP A 136 3.50 12.68 9.31
N PRO A 137 2.59 12.65 10.31
CA PRO A 137 2.81 13.26 11.61
C PRO A 137 4.06 12.79 12.35
N ASP A 138 4.51 11.56 12.11
CA ASP A 138 5.68 10.94 12.77
C ASP A 138 6.98 11.08 11.97
N GLY A 139 6.90 11.68 10.76
CA GLY A 139 8.05 11.99 9.93
C GLY A 139 8.37 10.94 8.88
N TYR A 140 7.55 9.90 8.72
CA TYR A 140 7.72 8.95 7.61
C TYR A 140 7.50 9.65 6.27
N TRP A 141 8.42 9.42 5.34
CA TRP A 141 8.30 9.98 4.01
C TRP A 141 7.31 9.20 3.15
N ILE A 142 6.53 9.94 2.41
CA ILE A 142 5.54 9.43 1.47
C ILE A 142 5.77 10.14 0.14
N GLU A 143 5.92 9.35 -0.91
CA GLU A 143 5.84 9.82 -2.29
C GLU A 143 4.39 9.69 -2.78
N ILE A 144 3.92 10.70 -3.47
CA ILE A 144 2.68 10.63 -4.25
C ILE A 144 3.04 10.91 -5.70
N ASN A 145 2.57 10.06 -6.61
CA ASN A 145 2.80 10.21 -8.04
C ASN A 145 1.54 9.93 -8.87
N ASP A 146 1.62 10.21 -10.16
CA ASP A 146 0.57 9.94 -11.16
C ASP A 146 0.88 8.70 -12.04
N ASP A 147 1.79 7.84 -11.60
CA ASP A 147 2.17 6.64 -12.31
C ASP A 147 1.00 5.64 -12.39
N ASN A 148 0.76 5.11 -13.57
CA ASN A 148 -0.31 4.14 -13.83
C ASN A 148 0.33 2.78 -14.21
N TYR A 149 0.73 2.01 -13.21
CA TYR A 149 1.15 0.62 -13.43
C TYR A 149 -0.03 -0.31 -13.70
#